data_09a7223884e473512ca3d8a049aa7b90
#
_entry.id   09a7223884e473512ca3d8a049aa7b90
#
_cell.length_a   1.000
_cell.length_b   1.000
_cell.length_c   1.000
_cell.angle_alpha   90.00
_cell.angle_beta   90.00
_cell.angle_gamma   90.00
#
_symmetry.space_group_name_H-M   'P 1'
#
loop_
_entity.id
_entity.type
_entity.pdbx_description
1 polymer ?
#
loop_
_entity_poly.entity_id
_entity_poly.type
_entity_poly.pdbx_seq_one_letter_code
_entity_poly.pdbx_strand_id
1 'polypeptide(L)'
;MNVQSLIKEGLALFKNKKFDEAIAKLKQALGQIEDKNSQIEEQNEIQAGLGRCYLEQAMKAEGKESEQLFGNAVEHYQQQLGLAEQLEDKQNSLQQQIYAQFGLGNCYFEQAMKAQGKESKQLFEHAVEYFQRQLSLAAQLADKQNSLQQQIYAQSWLGNCYFEQAKKAKGKESKQLFGHAVEHLQRQLRLAEQLADKQNSLQEQNNAQFGLGKCYLEQAKKAKGKGSEQLFGQAVEHHQQQLRLAEQLEDKQNSLQEQIYAQSWLGSCYFEQAIIQQKWERYF
;
A
#
# COMPACT_ATOMS: atom_id res chain seq x y z
N MET A 1 -22.11 14.58 25.34
CA MET A 1 -22.04 13.92 24.00
C MET A 1 -21.55 12.51 24.26
N ASN A 2 -22.19 11.47 23.74
CA ASN A 2 -21.76 10.11 24.04
C ASN A 2 -20.49 9.72 23.23
N VAL A 3 -19.77 8.69 23.65
CA VAL A 3 -18.53 8.21 23.04
C VAL A 3 -18.69 8.00 21.52
N GLN A 4 -19.75 7.31 21.10
CA GLN A 4 -20.02 7.02 19.69
C GLN A 4 -20.22 8.28 18.83
N SER A 5 -20.83 9.33 19.37
CA SER A 5 -20.99 10.62 18.67
C SER A 5 -19.64 11.31 18.46
N LEU A 6 -18.77 11.27 19.47
CA LEU A 6 -17.42 11.85 19.37
C LEU A 6 -16.54 11.09 18.36
N ILE A 7 -16.64 9.76 18.33
CA ILE A 7 -15.93 8.93 17.33
C ILE A 7 -16.38 9.32 15.93
N LYS A 8 -17.68 9.35 15.66
CA LYS A 8 -18.23 9.73 14.35
C LYS A 8 -17.79 11.13 13.92
N GLU A 9 -17.81 12.10 14.83
CA GLU A 9 -17.33 13.46 14.56
C GLU A 9 -15.83 13.48 14.24
N GLY A 10 -15.00 12.78 15.04
CA GLY A 10 -13.57 12.67 14.80
C GLY A 10 -13.24 12.04 13.45
N LEU A 11 -13.94 10.96 13.07
CA LEU A 11 -13.75 10.32 11.78
C LEU A 11 -14.24 11.19 10.59
N ALA A 12 -15.29 11.98 10.79
CA ALA A 12 -15.74 12.96 9.79
C ALA A 12 -14.71 14.09 9.60
N LEU A 13 -14.12 14.57 10.67
CA LEU A 13 -13.03 15.56 10.62
C LEU A 13 -11.79 15.01 9.89
N PHE A 14 -11.44 13.74 10.14
CA PHE A 14 -10.37 13.05 9.39
C PHE A 14 -10.65 13.03 7.87
N LYS A 15 -11.86 12.66 7.45
CA LYS A 15 -12.26 12.66 6.03
C LYS A 15 -12.13 14.06 5.40
N ASN A 16 -12.38 15.10 6.19
CA ASN A 16 -12.22 16.51 5.78
C ASN A 16 -10.76 17.02 5.92
N LYS A 17 -9.80 16.13 6.20
CA LYS A 17 -8.36 16.43 6.37
C LYS A 17 -8.04 17.41 7.52
N LYS A 18 -8.95 17.53 8.50
CA LYS A 18 -8.80 18.35 9.71
C LYS A 18 -8.20 17.49 10.84
N PHE A 19 -6.93 17.11 10.70
CA PHE A 19 -6.31 16.07 11.52
C PHE A 19 -6.19 16.47 13.00
N ASP A 20 -5.83 17.72 13.30
CA ASP A 20 -5.72 18.20 14.69
C ASP A 20 -7.07 18.18 15.43
N GLU A 21 -8.12 18.66 14.76
CA GLU A 21 -9.48 18.62 15.29
C GLU A 21 -9.96 17.16 15.46
N ALA A 22 -9.63 16.28 14.50
CA ALA A 22 -9.96 14.85 14.58
C ALA A 22 -9.27 14.18 15.77
N ILE A 23 -7.97 14.43 15.97
CA ILE A 23 -7.20 13.92 17.12
C ILE A 23 -7.83 14.39 18.44
N ALA A 24 -8.15 15.68 18.54
CA ALA A 24 -8.77 16.24 19.74
C ALA A 24 -10.10 15.55 20.08
N LYS A 25 -10.96 15.32 19.07
CA LYS A 25 -12.25 14.63 19.25
C LYS A 25 -12.09 13.17 19.63
N LEU A 26 -11.19 12.45 18.98
CA LEU A 26 -10.91 11.03 19.27
C LEU A 26 -10.30 10.87 20.69
N LYS A 27 -9.40 11.76 21.11
CA LYS A 27 -8.88 11.79 22.48
C LYS A 27 -9.96 12.12 23.50
N GLN A 28 -10.87 13.03 23.18
CA GLN A 28 -12.03 13.33 24.01
C GLN A 28 -12.92 12.10 24.16
N ALA A 29 -13.17 11.35 23.06
CA ALA A 29 -13.92 10.10 23.12
C ALA A 29 -13.23 9.06 24.00
N LEU A 30 -11.92 8.88 23.86
CA LEU A 30 -11.13 7.95 24.67
C LEU A 30 -11.18 8.29 26.17
N GLY A 31 -11.15 9.59 26.51
CA GLY A 31 -11.26 10.07 27.89
C GLY A 31 -12.64 9.88 28.53
N GLN A 32 -13.69 9.60 27.74
CA GLN A 32 -15.04 9.30 28.22
C GLN A 32 -15.32 7.80 28.38
N ILE A 33 -14.37 6.93 28.04
CA ILE A 33 -14.49 5.49 28.25
C ILE A 33 -14.30 5.19 29.74
N GLU A 34 -15.40 4.82 30.41
CA GLU A 34 -15.40 4.53 31.85
C GLU A 34 -14.96 3.09 32.13
N ASP A 35 -15.49 2.13 31.40
CA ASP A 35 -15.14 0.72 31.53
C ASP A 35 -14.36 0.24 30.27
N LYS A 36 -13.06 0.12 30.45
CA LYS A 36 -12.15 -0.30 29.37
C LYS A 36 -12.38 -1.72 28.90
N ASN A 37 -12.94 -2.60 29.73
CA ASN A 37 -13.14 -4.00 29.38
C ASN A 37 -14.43 -4.22 28.60
N SER A 38 -15.45 -3.40 28.79
CA SER A 38 -16.73 -3.52 28.08
C SER A 38 -16.78 -2.70 26.78
N GLN A 39 -15.85 -1.75 26.57
CA GLN A 39 -15.84 -0.85 25.42
C GLN A 39 -14.61 -1.08 24.52
N ILE A 40 -14.24 -2.35 24.31
CA ILE A 40 -13.08 -2.73 23.51
C ILE A 40 -13.24 -2.30 22.03
N GLU A 41 -14.44 -2.42 21.47
CA GLU A 41 -14.71 -2.04 20.08
C GLU A 41 -14.54 -0.54 19.86
N GLU A 42 -15.10 0.30 20.74
CA GLU A 42 -14.94 1.75 20.69
C GLU A 42 -13.48 2.17 20.84
N GLN A 43 -12.76 1.56 21.78
CA GLN A 43 -11.33 1.81 21.93
C GLN A 43 -10.56 1.45 20.67
N ASN A 44 -10.84 0.27 20.07
CA ASN A 44 -10.21 -0.18 18.85
C ASN A 44 -10.43 0.82 17.71
N GLU A 45 -11.66 1.31 17.50
CA GLU A 45 -12.01 2.30 16.49
C GLU A 45 -11.30 3.64 16.73
N ILE A 46 -11.23 4.10 17.99
CA ILE A 46 -10.52 5.32 18.36
C ILE A 46 -9.02 5.18 18.06
N GLN A 47 -8.40 4.08 18.44
CA GLN A 47 -6.98 3.85 18.21
C GLN A 47 -6.65 3.80 16.70
N ALA A 48 -7.49 3.14 15.91
CA ALA A 48 -7.39 3.15 14.46
C ALA A 48 -7.48 4.57 13.86
N GLY A 49 -8.42 5.37 14.37
CA GLY A 49 -8.61 6.76 13.95
C GLY A 49 -7.41 7.65 14.29
N LEU A 50 -6.89 7.54 15.52
CA LEU A 50 -5.69 8.27 15.95
C LEU A 50 -4.47 7.88 15.15
N GLY A 51 -4.23 6.58 14.95
CA GLY A 51 -3.13 6.07 14.13
C GLY A 51 -3.15 6.68 12.72
N ARG A 52 -4.33 6.71 12.07
CA ARG A 52 -4.50 7.32 10.74
C ARG A 52 -4.21 8.82 10.75
N CYS A 53 -4.70 9.57 11.74
CA CYS A 53 -4.45 11.00 11.82
C CYS A 53 -2.96 11.32 11.95
N TYR A 54 -2.27 10.63 12.86
CA TYR A 54 -0.84 10.83 13.06
C TYR A 54 -0.01 10.41 11.85
N LEU A 55 -0.38 9.33 11.17
CA LEU A 55 0.29 8.90 9.93
C LEU A 55 0.18 9.97 8.84
N GLU A 56 -1.01 10.52 8.62
CA GLU A 56 -1.24 11.59 7.63
C GLU A 56 -0.45 12.88 7.96
N GLN A 57 -0.34 13.22 9.23
CA GLN A 57 0.49 14.34 9.67
C GLN A 57 1.98 14.04 9.47
N ALA A 58 2.43 12.83 9.85
CA ALA A 58 3.82 12.40 9.72
C ALA A 58 4.32 12.42 8.26
N MET A 59 3.45 12.04 7.32
CA MET A 59 3.78 12.09 5.88
C MET A 59 4.03 13.51 5.38
N LYS A 60 3.39 14.52 5.96
CA LYS A 60 3.52 15.94 5.59
C LYS A 60 4.62 16.67 6.35
N ALA A 61 4.95 16.23 7.55
CA ALA A 61 5.99 16.80 8.38
C ALA A 61 7.39 16.38 7.91
N GLU A 62 8.43 17.07 8.40
CA GLU A 62 9.83 16.79 8.09
C GLU A 62 10.66 16.64 9.37
N GLY A 63 11.83 16.01 9.26
CA GLY A 63 12.79 15.87 10.34
C GLY A 63 12.21 15.24 11.61
N LYS A 64 12.61 15.75 12.78
CA LYS A 64 12.20 15.20 14.09
C LYS A 64 10.71 15.20 14.34
N GLU A 65 9.99 16.18 13.81
CA GLU A 65 8.53 16.22 13.94
C GLU A 65 7.89 15.02 13.22
N SER A 66 8.34 14.74 12.01
CA SER A 66 7.88 13.56 11.25
C SER A 66 8.17 12.27 12.01
N GLU A 67 9.37 12.10 12.58
CA GLU A 67 9.75 10.92 13.36
C GLU A 67 8.84 10.73 14.59
N GLN A 68 8.55 11.80 15.32
CA GLN A 68 7.67 11.77 16.49
C GLN A 68 6.22 11.40 16.09
N LEU A 69 5.72 11.97 15.01
CA LEU A 69 4.36 11.68 14.51
C LEU A 69 4.24 10.23 14.02
N PHE A 70 5.25 9.69 13.35
CA PHE A 70 5.29 8.26 13.02
C PHE A 70 5.31 7.39 14.28
N GLY A 71 6.09 7.76 15.30
CA GLY A 71 6.10 7.07 16.59
C GLY A 71 4.71 7.02 17.21
N ASN A 72 4.00 8.14 17.24
CA ASN A 72 2.62 8.21 17.73
C ASN A 72 1.67 7.30 16.90
N ALA A 73 1.80 7.32 15.56
CA ALA A 73 0.98 6.47 14.70
C ALA A 73 1.21 4.97 14.98
N VAL A 74 2.47 4.56 15.09
CA VAL A 74 2.85 3.18 15.43
C VAL A 74 2.28 2.76 16.79
N GLU A 75 2.40 3.61 17.82
CA GLU A 75 1.86 3.32 19.15
C GLU A 75 0.35 3.08 19.11
N HIS A 76 -0.42 3.95 18.42
CA HIS A 76 -1.86 3.79 18.30
C HIS A 76 -2.26 2.54 17.52
N TYR A 77 -1.56 2.19 16.43
CA TYR A 77 -1.85 0.94 15.72
C TYR A 77 -1.44 -0.32 16.52
N GLN A 78 -0.39 -0.26 17.36
CA GLN A 78 -0.07 -1.34 18.30
C GLN A 78 -1.14 -1.51 19.37
N GLN A 79 -1.68 -0.41 19.91
CA GLN A 79 -2.80 -0.43 20.83
C GLN A 79 -4.06 -0.99 20.14
N GLN A 80 -4.35 -0.59 18.90
CA GLN A 80 -5.42 -1.18 18.09
C GLN A 80 -5.26 -2.68 17.96
N LEU A 81 -4.05 -3.17 17.64
CA LEU A 81 -3.78 -4.60 17.48
C LEU A 81 -4.07 -5.37 18.77
N GLY A 82 -3.57 -4.87 19.91
CA GLY A 82 -3.81 -5.51 21.21
C GLY A 82 -5.28 -5.51 21.64
N LEU A 83 -6.06 -4.49 21.26
CA LEU A 83 -7.51 -4.47 21.48
C LEU A 83 -8.23 -5.43 20.53
N ALA A 84 -7.79 -5.51 19.28
CA ALA A 84 -8.38 -6.41 18.28
C ALA A 84 -8.27 -7.89 18.71
N GLU A 85 -7.17 -8.28 19.35
CA GLU A 85 -6.96 -9.63 19.87
C GLU A 85 -7.89 -10.00 21.02
N GLN A 86 -8.49 -9.01 21.70
CA GLN A 86 -9.41 -9.19 22.82
C GLN A 86 -10.88 -9.25 22.39
N LEU A 87 -11.20 -8.99 21.13
CA LEU A 87 -12.56 -9.04 20.62
C LEU A 87 -13.10 -10.47 20.64
N GLU A 88 -14.32 -10.65 21.16
CA GLU A 88 -14.97 -11.96 21.30
C GLU A 88 -15.33 -12.59 19.95
N ASP A 89 -15.84 -11.76 19.01
CA ASP A 89 -16.12 -12.22 17.65
C ASP A 89 -14.82 -12.44 16.89
N LYS A 90 -14.50 -13.71 16.60
CA LYS A 90 -13.27 -14.12 15.92
C LYS A 90 -13.10 -13.48 14.54
N GLN A 91 -14.18 -13.30 13.77
CA GLN A 91 -14.08 -12.73 12.42
C GLN A 91 -13.86 -11.23 12.49
N ASN A 92 -14.53 -10.52 13.42
CA ASN A 92 -14.26 -9.12 13.70
C ASN A 92 -12.84 -8.93 14.23
N SER A 93 -12.40 -9.75 15.17
CA SER A 93 -11.01 -9.77 15.67
C SER A 93 -10.00 -9.86 14.54
N LEU A 94 -10.12 -10.86 13.65
CA LEU A 94 -9.25 -11.01 12.47
C LEU A 94 -9.27 -9.78 11.57
N GLN A 95 -10.45 -9.21 11.31
CA GLN A 95 -10.59 -8.04 10.46
C GLN A 95 -9.88 -6.82 11.06
N GLN A 96 -10.04 -6.59 12.37
CA GLN A 96 -9.38 -5.46 13.06
C GLN A 96 -7.86 -5.66 13.16
N GLN A 97 -7.39 -6.90 13.37
CA GLN A 97 -5.97 -7.22 13.31
C GLN A 97 -5.38 -6.95 11.92
N ILE A 98 -6.07 -7.32 10.84
CA ILE A 98 -5.67 -7.03 9.46
C ILE A 98 -5.48 -5.52 9.26
N TYR A 99 -6.43 -4.70 9.74
CA TYR A 99 -6.34 -3.24 9.63
C TYR A 99 -5.19 -2.66 10.45
N ALA A 100 -4.94 -3.18 11.65
CA ALA A 100 -3.82 -2.75 12.48
C ALA A 100 -2.47 -3.11 11.83
N GLN A 101 -2.32 -4.34 11.30
CA GLN A 101 -1.12 -4.77 10.59
C GLN A 101 -0.86 -3.91 9.34
N PHE A 102 -1.91 -3.58 8.59
CA PHE A 102 -1.83 -2.66 7.46
C PHE A 102 -1.36 -1.27 7.89
N GLY A 103 -1.92 -0.71 8.98
CA GLY A 103 -1.52 0.59 9.52
C GLY A 103 -0.05 0.62 9.94
N LEU A 104 0.42 -0.43 10.64
CA LEU A 104 1.83 -0.59 11.03
C LEU A 104 2.73 -0.70 9.81
N GLY A 105 2.37 -1.55 8.84
CA GLY A 105 3.12 -1.70 7.58
C GLY A 105 3.27 -0.36 6.85
N ASN A 106 2.21 0.44 6.76
CA ASN A 106 2.25 1.76 6.15
C ASN A 106 3.15 2.74 6.91
N CYS A 107 3.10 2.76 8.25
CA CYS A 107 3.97 3.62 9.03
C CYS A 107 5.44 3.34 8.71
N TYR A 108 5.85 2.07 8.69
CA TYR A 108 7.23 1.69 8.39
C TYR A 108 7.60 1.91 6.93
N PHE A 109 6.67 1.69 5.99
CA PHE A 109 6.89 1.97 4.57
C PHE A 109 7.17 3.46 4.33
N GLU A 110 6.34 4.35 4.86
CA GLU A 110 6.49 5.79 4.69
C GLU A 110 7.75 6.34 5.38
N GLN A 111 8.10 5.80 6.55
CA GLN A 111 9.39 6.09 7.18
C GLN A 111 10.57 5.63 6.30
N ALA A 112 10.48 4.43 5.72
CA ALA A 112 11.50 3.88 4.83
C ALA A 112 11.69 4.72 3.56
N MET A 113 10.60 5.31 3.05
CA MET A 113 10.65 6.20 1.90
C MET A 113 11.43 7.48 2.20
N LYS A 114 11.28 8.03 3.40
CA LYS A 114 11.98 9.25 3.85
C LYS A 114 13.43 8.97 4.28
N ALA A 115 13.71 7.79 4.82
CA ALA A 115 15.03 7.38 5.30
C ALA A 115 16.00 7.01 4.16
N GLN A 116 17.30 6.91 4.50
CA GLN A 116 18.35 6.54 3.54
C GLN A 116 19.23 5.40 4.08
N GLY A 117 19.96 4.77 3.18
CA GLY A 117 20.98 3.77 3.52
C GLY A 117 20.44 2.58 4.32
N LYS A 118 21.16 2.21 5.39
CA LYS A 118 20.83 1.04 6.21
C LYS A 118 19.50 1.18 6.94
N GLU A 119 19.19 2.37 7.42
CA GLU A 119 17.94 2.66 8.13
C GLU A 119 16.73 2.43 7.21
N SER A 120 16.75 2.99 6.00
CA SER A 120 15.68 2.75 5.02
C SER A 120 15.46 1.26 4.77
N LYS A 121 16.54 0.48 4.67
CA LYS A 121 16.46 -0.97 4.45
C LYS A 121 15.76 -1.68 5.61
N GLN A 122 16.14 -1.38 6.85
CA GLN A 122 15.54 -1.97 8.05
C GLN A 122 14.04 -1.62 8.16
N LEU A 123 13.68 -0.37 7.89
CA LEU A 123 12.29 0.07 7.92
C LEU A 123 11.45 -0.65 6.85
N PHE A 124 11.96 -0.87 5.65
CA PHE A 124 11.28 -1.70 4.65
C PHE A 124 11.14 -3.17 5.09
N GLU A 125 12.15 -3.75 5.76
CA GLU A 125 12.07 -5.11 6.31
C GLU A 125 10.92 -5.19 7.32
N HIS A 126 10.77 -4.22 8.23
CA HIS A 126 9.62 -4.13 9.13
C HIS A 126 8.29 -4.00 8.38
N ALA A 127 8.21 -3.12 7.37
CA ALA A 127 6.98 -2.99 6.57
C ALA A 127 6.58 -4.33 5.92
N VAL A 128 7.55 -5.05 5.34
CA VAL A 128 7.34 -6.38 4.75
C VAL A 128 6.80 -7.37 5.79
N GLU A 129 7.36 -7.42 7.01
CA GLU A 129 6.87 -8.30 8.07
C GLU A 129 5.41 -8.04 8.41
N TYR A 130 5.00 -6.79 8.54
CA TYR A 130 3.62 -6.43 8.86
C TYR A 130 2.67 -6.78 7.72
N PHE A 131 3.02 -6.53 6.46
CA PHE A 131 2.18 -6.92 5.32
C PHE A 131 2.12 -8.45 5.13
N GLN A 132 3.17 -9.20 5.49
CA GLN A 132 3.13 -10.67 5.52
C GLN A 132 2.18 -11.18 6.62
N ARG A 133 2.17 -10.56 7.80
CA ARG A 133 1.20 -10.87 8.86
C ARG A 133 -0.22 -10.55 8.42
N GLN A 134 -0.43 -9.39 7.78
CA GLN A 134 -1.73 -9.04 7.17
C GLN A 134 -2.18 -10.12 6.19
N LEU A 135 -1.31 -10.57 5.29
CA LEU A 135 -1.62 -11.62 4.31
C LEU A 135 -2.02 -12.94 4.98
N SER A 136 -1.29 -13.34 6.02
CA SER A 136 -1.58 -14.56 6.78
C SER A 136 -2.92 -14.49 7.51
N LEU A 137 -3.27 -13.35 8.10
CA LEU A 137 -4.57 -13.14 8.76
C LEU A 137 -5.71 -13.10 7.73
N ALA A 138 -5.51 -12.42 6.61
CA ALA A 138 -6.49 -12.34 5.53
C ALA A 138 -6.92 -13.71 5.00
N ALA A 139 -5.99 -14.66 4.91
CA ALA A 139 -6.28 -16.03 4.48
C ALA A 139 -7.17 -16.81 5.45
N GLN A 140 -7.36 -16.34 6.69
CA GLN A 140 -8.18 -16.98 7.73
C GLN A 140 -9.61 -16.41 7.79
N LEU A 141 -9.92 -15.36 7.03
CA LEU A 141 -11.28 -14.80 6.99
C LEU A 141 -12.25 -15.81 6.37
N ALA A 142 -13.42 -15.96 7.00
CA ALA A 142 -14.46 -16.89 6.55
C ALA A 142 -15.13 -16.41 5.25
N ASP A 143 -15.33 -15.11 5.09
CA ASP A 143 -15.83 -14.53 3.85
C ASP A 143 -14.73 -14.58 2.78
N LYS A 144 -14.94 -15.43 1.77
CA LYS A 144 -13.98 -15.63 0.69
C LYS A 144 -13.68 -14.38 -0.12
N GLN A 145 -14.67 -13.54 -0.39
CA GLN A 145 -14.48 -12.34 -1.20
C GLN A 145 -13.72 -11.27 -0.42
N ASN A 146 -14.04 -11.08 0.85
CA ASN A 146 -13.27 -10.21 1.73
C ASN A 146 -11.84 -10.74 1.91
N SER A 147 -11.68 -12.05 2.12
CA SER A 147 -10.35 -12.68 2.20
C SER A 147 -9.51 -12.39 0.95
N LEU A 148 -10.06 -12.59 -0.24
CA LEU A 148 -9.38 -12.30 -1.51
C LEU A 148 -8.98 -10.81 -1.59
N GLN A 149 -9.89 -9.90 -1.26
CA GLN A 149 -9.62 -8.46 -1.31
C GLN A 149 -8.49 -8.05 -0.36
N GLN A 150 -8.49 -8.56 0.87
CA GLN A 150 -7.42 -8.27 1.84
C GLN A 150 -6.08 -8.88 1.41
N GLN A 151 -6.08 -10.07 0.82
CA GLN A 151 -4.88 -10.68 0.26
C GLN A 151 -4.33 -9.89 -0.94
N ILE A 152 -5.19 -9.39 -1.83
CA ILE A 152 -4.82 -8.52 -2.95
C ILE A 152 -4.09 -7.28 -2.44
N TYR A 153 -4.65 -6.60 -1.43
CA TYR A 153 -4.01 -5.43 -0.83
C TYR A 153 -2.66 -5.75 -0.21
N ALA A 154 -2.56 -6.84 0.54
CA ALA A 154 -1.29 -7.25 1.13
C ALA A 154 -0.22 -7.57 0.06
N GLN A 155 -0.59 -8.27 -1.02
CA GLN A 155 0.31 -8.57 -2.14
C GLN A 155 0.78 -7.31 -2.86
N SER A 156 -0.11 -6.35 -3.08
CA SER A 156 0.21 -5.06 -3.68
C SER A 156 1.25 -4.30 -2.85
N TRP A 157 1.06 -4.21 -1.54
CA TRP A 157 2.01 -3.52 -0.65
C TRP A 157 3.35 -4.24 -0.52
N LEU A 158 3.35 -5.57 -0.46
CA LEU A 158 4.60 -6.35 -0.53
C LEU A 158 5.35 -6.08 -1.83
N GLY A 159 4.65 -6.06 -2.97
CA GLY A 159 5.20 -5.68 -4.26
C GLY A 159 5.81 -4.27 -4.24
N ASN A 160 5.12 -3.29 -3.67
CA ASN A 160 5.60 -1.91 -3.54
C ASN A 160 6.83 -1.81 -2.62
N CYS A 161 6.86 -2.51 -1.48
CA CYS A 161 8.02 -2.53 -0.58
C CYS A 161 9.28 -3.02 -1.32
N TYR A 162 9.19 -4.17 -1.98
CA TYR A 162 10.31 -4.72 -2.74
C TYR A 162 10.71 -3.84 -3.93
N PHE A 163 9.75 -3.22 -4.61
CA PHE A 163 10.00 -2.29 -5.71
C PHE A 163 10.80 -1.07 -5.25
N GLU A 164 10.39 -0.41 -4.17
CA GLU A 164 11.08 0.77 -3.65
C GLU A 164 12.47 0.42 -3.08
N GLN A 165 12.60 -0.72 -2.42
CA GLN A 165 13.92 -1.24 -2.03
C GLN A 165 14.82 -1.48 -3.26
N ALA A 166 14.29 -2.10 -4.33
CA ALA A 166 15.02 -2.40 -5.55
C ALA A 166 15.51 -1.14 -6.26
N LYS A 167 14.76 -0.05 -6.21
CA LYS A 167 15.16 1.26 -6.75
C LYS A 167 16.39 1.81 -6.01
N LYS A 168 16.40 1.70 -4.68
CA LYS A 168 17.50 2.18 -3.83
C LYS A 168 18.73 1.25 -3.87
N ALA A 169 18.55 -0.04 -4.11
CA ALA A 169 19.61 -1.04 -4.17
C ALA A 169 20.39 -1.01 -5.52
N LYS A 170 21.56 -1.69 -5.56
CA LYS A 170 22.42 -1.79 -6.74
C LYS A 170 22.76 -3.23 -7.07
N GLY A 171 23.15 -3.47 -8.32
CA GLY A 171 23.70 -4.74 -8.78
C GLY A 171 22.76 -5.94 -8.56
N LYS A 172 23.31 -7.04 -8.01
CA LYS A 172 22.59 -8.30 -7.82
C LYS A 172 21.41 -8.16 -6.84
N GLU A 173 21.59 -7.39 -5.76
CA GLU A 173 20.54 -7.15 -4.77
C GLU A 173 19.32 -6.46 -5.40
N SER A 174 19.54 -5.40 -6.18
CA SER A 174 18.45 -4.71 -6.90
C SER A 174 17.67 -5.69 -7.80
N LYS A 175 18.37 -6.55 -8.54
CA LYS A 175 17.73 -7.54 -9.42
C LYS A 175 16.88 -8.55 -8.64
N GLN A 176 17.36 -9.02 -7.50
CA GLN A 176 16.61 -9.95 -6.64
C GLN A 176 15.35 -9.29 -6.08
N LEU A 177 15.47 -8.07 -5.57
CA LEU A 177 14.33 -7.30 -5.02
C LEU A 177 13.27 -7.01 -6.08
N PHE A 178 13.64 -6.66 -7.31
CA PHE A 178 12.67 -6.56 -8.40
C PHE A 178 12.00 -7.90 -8.70
N GLY A 179 12.73 -9.02 -8.62
CA GLY A 179 12.15 -10.35 -8.76
C GLY A 179 11.04 -10.61 -7.74
N HIS A 180 11.28 -10.29 -6.46
CA HIS A 180 10.28 -10.38 -5.41
C HIS A 180 9.08 -9.44 -5.66
N ALA A 181 9.34 -8.20 -6.09
CA ALA A 181 8.25 -7.27 -6.43
C ALA A 181 7.34 -7.85 -7.52
N VAL A 182 7.93 -8.35 -8.62
CA VAL A 182 7.18 -8.98 -9.72
C VAL A 182 6.39 -10.19 -9.25
N GLU A 183 6.97 -11.05 -8.41
CA GLU A 183 6.28 -12.23 -7.88
C GLU A 183 5.02 -11.85 -7.07
N HIS A 184 5.11 -10.86 -6.18
CA HIS A 184 3.97 -10.40 -5.40
C HIS A 184 2.89 -9.75 -6.28
N LEU A 185 3.26 -8.92 -7.24
CA LEU A 185 2.32 -8.30 -8.18
C LEU A 185 1.63 -9.33 -9.10
N GLN A 186 2.34 -10.39 -9.52
CA GLN A 186 1.73 -11.51 -10.23
C GLN A 186 0.75 -12.30 -9.35
N ARG A 187 1.03 -12.45 -8.05
CA ARG A 187 0.09 -13.05 -7.09
C ARG A 187 -1.14 -12.15 -6.92
N GLN A 188 -0.96 -10.83 -6.80
CA GLN A 188 -2.06 -9.85 -6.81
C GLN A 188 -2.95 -10.05 -8.03
N LEU A 189 -2.38 -10.12 -9.23
CA LEU A 189 -3.13 -10.29 -10.48
C LEU A 189 -3.97 -11.58 -10.45
N ARG A 190 -3.37 -12.72 -10.08
CA ARG A 190 -4.08 -14.01 -9.99
C ARG A 190 -5.20 -14.02 -8.95
N LEU A 191 -5.07 -13.29 -7.85
CA LEU A 191 -6.12 -13.15 -6.84
C LEU A 191 -7.24 -12.25 -7.35
N ALA A 192 -6.90 -11.16 -8.03
CA ALA A 192 -7.87 -10.23 -8.61
C ALA A 192 -8.80 -10.91 -9.63
N GLU A 193 -8.28 -11.84 -10.42
CA GLU A 193 -9.06 -12.64 -11.37
C GLU A 193 -10.13 -13.54 -10.70
N GLN A 194 -10.01 -13.81 -9.41
CA GLN A 194 -10.93 -14.65 -8.63
C GLN A 194 -12.05 -13.86 -7.93
N LEU A 195 -12.00 -12.52 -7.99
CA LEU A 195 -13.06 -11.69 -7.40
C LEU A 195 -14.37 -11.86 -8.16
N ALA A 196 -15.47 -12.02 -7.40
CA ALA A 196 -16.80 -12.20 -7.98
C ALA A 196 -17.34 -10.91 -8.62
N ASP A 197 -17.05 -9.76 -8.02
CA ASP A 197 -17.40 -8.46 -8.61
C ASP A 197 -16.47 -8.15 -9.78
N LYS A 198 -17.05 -8.10 -10.99
CA LYS A 198 -16.30 -7.90 -12.23
C LYS A 198 -15.59 -6.55 -12.29
N GLN A 199 -16.22 -5.49 -11.79
CA GLN A 199 -15.62 -4.14 -11.87
C GLN A 199 -14.48 -4.00 -10.89
N ASN A 200 -14.64 -4.53 -9.69
CA ASN A 200 -13.54 -4.60 -8.71
C ASN A 200 -12.39 -5.50 -9.23
N SER A 201 -12.71 -6.65 -9.82
CA SER A 201 -11.71 -7.52 -10.45
C SER A 201 -10.92 -6.79 -11.53
N LEU A 202 -11.58 -6.08 -12.46
CA LEU A 202 -10.92 -5.30 -13.50
C LEU A 202 -10.02 -4.19 -12.93
N GLN A 203 -10.48 -3.49 -11.90
CA GLN A 203 -9.69 -2.44 -11.25
C GLN A 203 -8.43 -3.00 -10.59
N GLU A 204 -8.55 -4.11 -9.86
CA GLU A 204 -7.40 -4.73 -9.19
C GLU A 204 -6.43 -5.37 -10.18
N GLN A 205 -6.91 -5.93 -11.29
CA GLN A 205 -6.06 -6.38 -12.39
C GLN A 205 -5.33 -5.20 -13.04
N ASN A 206 -6.02 -4.07 -13.27
CA ASN A 206 -5.41 -2.84 -13.78
C ASN A 206 -4.27 -2.37 -12.87
N ASN A 207 -4.51 -2.31 -11.55
CA ASN A 207 -3.50 -1.95 -10.55
C ASN A 207 -2.28 -2.88 -10.58
N ALA A 208 -2.50 -4.19 -10.71
CA ALA A 208 -1.42 -5.18 -10.80
C ALA A 208 -0.59 -5.02 -12.09
N GLN A 209 -1.25 -4.82 -13.24
CA GLN A 209 -0.58 -4.57 -14.52
C GLN A 209 0.25 -3.28 -14.48
N PHE A 210 -0.27 -2.23 -13.87
CA PHE A 210 0.47 -0.99 -13.64
C PHE A 210 1.75 -1.24 -12.82
N GLY A 211 1.65 -1.95 -11.70
CA GLY A 211 2.79 -2.31 -10.86
C GLY A 211 3.85 -3.12 -11.62
N LEU A 212 3.43 -4.13 -12.38
CA LEU A 212 4.31 -4.96 -13.19
C LEU A 212 5.03 -4.12 -14.26
N GLY A 213 4.31 -3.28 -15.00
CA GLY A 213 4.90 -2.38 -16.00
C GLY A 213 5.98 -1.47 -15.40
N LYS A 214 5.71 -0.86 -14.24
CA LYS A 214 6.70 -0.06 -13.50
C LYS A 214 7.93 -0.87 -13.10
N CYS A 215 7.76 -2.10 -12.60
CA CYS A 215 8.87 -2.96 -12.22
C CYS A 215 9.79 -3.28 -13.41
N TYR A 216 9.23 -3.66 -14.54
CA TYR A 216 9.99 -3.97 -15.73
C TYR A 216 10.66 -2.74 -16.33
N LEU A 217 10.01 -1.57 -16.32
CA LEU A 217 10.58 -0.31 -16.77
C LEU A 217 11.82 0.07 -15.95
N GLU A 218 11.74 0.02 -14.62
CA GLU A 218 12.87 0.36 -13.75
C GLU A 218 14.01 -0.68 -13.84
N GLN A 219 13.68 -1.96 -14.05
CA GLN A 219 14.69 -2.98 -14.36
C GLN A 219 15.38 -2.69 -15.69
N ALA A 220 14.62 -2.32 -16.72
CA ALA A 220 15.15 -2.01 -18.05
C ALA A 220 16.16 -0.85 -18.01
N LYS A 221 15.87 0.21 -17.26
CA LYS A 221 16.77 1.36 -17.04
C LYS A 221 18.10 0.96 -16.40
N LYS A 222 18.10 -0.07 -15.54
CA LYS A 222 19.31 -0.57 -14.85
C LYS A 222 20.04 -1.66 -15.63
N ALA A 223 19.39 -2.30 -16.60
CA ALA A 223 19.97 -3.35 -17.44
C ALA A 223 20.77 -2.78 -18.64
N LYS A 224 21.49 -3.65 -19.35
CA LYS A 224 22.27 -3.29 -20.54
C LYS A 224 21.99 -4.25 -21.68
N GLY A 225 22.15 -3.77 -22.92
CA GLY A 225 22.06 -4.57 -24.14
C GLY A 225 20.70 -5.25 -24.33
N LYS A 226 20.67 -6.41 -24.94
CA LYS A 226 19.48 -7.20 -25.25
C LYS A 226 18.57 -7.43 -24.02
N GLY A 227 19.16 -7.54 -22.82
CA GLY A 227 18.37 -7.70 -21.59
C GLY A 227 17.54 -6.46 -21.28
N SER A 228 18.04 -5.26 -21.55
CA SER A 228 17.27 -4.02 -21.40
C SER A 228 16.11 -3.97 -22.39
N GLU A 229 16.34 -4.32 -23.65
CA GLU A 229 15.30 -4.33 -24.70
C GLU A 229 14.14 -5.28 -24.36
N GLN A 230 14.45 -6.48 -23.87
CA GLN A 230 13.45 -7.45 -23.43
C GLN A 230 12.59 -6.91 -22.28
N LEU A 231 13.22 -6.26 -21.30
CA LEU A 231 12.52 -5.68 -20.15
C LEU A 231 11.64 -4.48 -20.56
N PHE A 232 12.08 -3.66 -21.50
CA PHE A 232 11.22 -2.62 -22.10
C PHE A 232 10.02 -3.23 -22.81
N GLY A 233 10.20 -4.31 -23.57
CA GLY A 233 9.11 -5.04 -24.20
C GLY A 233 8.07 -5.52 -23.18
N GLN A 234 8.52 -6.11 -22.07
CA GLN A 234 7.63 -6.52 -20.97
C GLN A 234 6.90 -5.33 -20.32
N ALA A 235 7.60 -4.22 -20.08
CA ALA A 235 6.97 -3.02 -19.54
C ALA A 235 5.85 -2.49 -20.45
N VAL A 236 6.11 -2.42 -21.76
CA VAL A 236 5.13 -2.01 -22.77
C VAL A 236 3.92 -2.96 -22.79
N GLU A 237 4.16 -4.27 -22.77
CA GLU A 237 3.09 -5.27 -22.74
C GLU A 237 2.16 -5.10 -21.54
N HIS A 238 2.73 -4.93 -20.33
CA HIS A 238 1.92 -4.73 -19.12
C HIS A 238 1.14 -3.42 -19.15
N HIS A 239 1.69 -2.31 -19.62
CA HIS A 239 0.94 -1.05 -19.74
C HIS A 239 -0.11 -1.10 -20.88
N GLN A 240 0.09 -1.90 -21.93
CA GLN A 240 -0.96 -2.18 -22.93
C GLN A 240 -2.10 -3.00 -22.33
N GLN A 241 -1.81 -4.00 -21.48
CA GLN A 241 -2.84 -4.74 -20.76
C GLN A 241 -3.59 -3.83 -19.77
N GLN A 242 -2.87 -2.96 -19.05
CA GLN A 242 -3.46 -1.93 -18.20
C GLN A 242 -4.46 -1.08 -18.99
N LEU A 243 -4.09 -0.59 -20.17
CA LEU A 243 -4.97 0.22 -21.03
C LEU A 243 -6.24 -0.55 -21.42
N ARG A 244 -6.11 -1.81 -21.85
CA ARG A 244 -7.26 -2.67 -22.23
C ARG A 244 -8.21 -2.93 -21.06
N LEU A 245 -7.69 -3.08 -19.84
CA LEU A 245 -8.51 -3.25 -18.65
C LEU A 245 -9.23 -1.96 -18.28
N ALA A 246 -8.55 -0.81 -18.39
CA ALA A 246 -9.12 0.51 -18.14
C ALA A 246 -10.32 0.80 -19.09
N GLU A 247 -10.25 0.39 -20.35
CA GLU A 247 -11.32 0.55 -21.34
C GLU A 247 -12.61 -0.24 -20.99
N GLN A 248 -12.49 -1.26 -20.13
CA GLN A 248 -13.61 -2.12 -19.71
C GLN A 248 -14.28 -1.64 -18.41
N LEU A 249 -13.74 -0.62 -17.75
CA LEU A 249 -14.34 -0.06 -16.54
C LEU A 249 -15.63 0.70 -16.87
N GLU A 250 -16.69 0.45 -16.10
CA GLU A 250 -18.01 1.04 -16.31
C GLU A 250 -18.07 2.52 -15.90
N ASP A 251 -17.38 2.90 -14.84
CA ASP A 251 -17.23 4.30 -14.45
C ASP A 251 -16.37 5.03 -15.47
N LYS A 252 -17.02 5.86 -16.29
CA LYS A 252 -16.35 6.60 -17.38
C LYS A 252 -15.24 7.52 -16.91
N GLN A 253 -15.39 8.16 -15.75
CA GLN A 253 -14.39 9.07 -15.23
C GLN A 253 -13.16 8.29 -14.77
N ASN A 254 -13.37 7.21 -14.04
CA ASN A 254 -12.30 6.30 -13.62
C ASN A 254 -11.62 5.65 -14.83
N SER A 255 -12.40 5.14 -15.79
CA SER A 255 -11.89 4.56 -17.03
C SER A 255 -10.96 5.53 -17.77
N LEU A 256 -11.40 6.77 -18.01
CA LEU A 256 -10.59 7.79 -18.67
C LEU A 256 -9.30 8.11 -17.88
N GLN A 257 -9.38 8.21 -16.57
CA GLN A 257 -8.23 8.46 -15.71
C GLN A 257 -7.18 7.35 -15.84
N GLU A 258 -7.61 6.09 -15.76
CA GLU A 258 -6.73 4.93 -15.89
C GLU A 258 -6.14 4.80 -17.31
N GLN A 259 -6.92 5.11 -18.37
CA GLN A 259 -6.42 5.16 -19.74
C GLN A 259 -5.32 6.23 -19.91
N ILE A 260 -5.52 7.42 -19.36
CA ILE A 260 -4.52 8.50 -19.38
C ILE A 260 -3.23 8.04 -18.69
N TYR A 261 -3.34 7.38 -17.53
CA TYR A 261 -2.17 6.84 -16.84
C TYR A 261 -1.46 5.77 -17.66
N ALA A 262 -2.19 4.82 -18.23
CA ALA A 262 -1.60 3.76 -19.05
C ALA A 262 -0.86 4.34 -20.28
N GLN A 263 -1.47 5.30 -20.99
CA GLN A 263 -0.87 5.97 -22.14
C GLN A 263 0.38 6.77 -21.75
N SER A 264 0.35 7.47 -20.61
CA SER A 264 1.50 8.22 -20.10
C SER A 264 2.70 7.30 -19.82
N TRP A 265 2.45 6.12 -19.23
CA TRP A 265 3.48 5.15 -18.95
C TRP A 265 4.00 4.46 -20.22
N LEU A 266 3.14 4.20 -21.21
CA LEU A 266 3.56 3.73 -22.53
C LEU A 266 4.50 4.75 -23.19
N GLY A 267 4.12 6.02 -23.17
CA GLY A 267 5.00 7.11 -23.65
C GLY A 267 6.35 7.15 -22.92
N SER A 268 6.35 6.97 -21.60
CA SER A 268 7.58 6.89 -20.80
C SER A 268 8.45 5.68 -21.20
N CYS A 269 7.86 4.51 -21.44
CA CYS A 269 8.60 3.33 -21.88
C CYS A 269 9.31 3.57 -23.23
N TYR A 270 8.60 4.11 -24.23
CA TYR A 270 9.18 4.40 -25.54
C TYR A 270 10.24 5.48 -25.49
N PHE A 271 10.02 6.52 -24.69
CA PHE A 271 10.99 7.61 -24.51
C PHE A 271 12.28 7.12 -23.88
N GLU A 272 12.22 6.35 -22.79
CA GLU A 272 13.40 5.79 -22.13
C GLU A 272 14.13 4.78 -23.02
N GLN A 273 13.40 3.97 -23.77
CA GLN A 273 13.97 3.03 -24.74
C GLN A 273 14.76 3.79 -25.83
N ALA A 274 14.21 4.86 -26.38
CA ALA A 274 14.87 5.69 -27.38
C ALA A 274 16.16 6.33 -26.85
N ILE A 275 16.13 6.86 -25.60
CA ILE A 275 17.32 7.44 -24.95
C ILE A 275 18.43 6.39 -24.82
N ILE A 276 18.08 5.18 -24.41
CA ILE A 276 19.06 4.12 -24.22
C ILE A 276 19.65 3.67 -25.58
N GLN A 277 18.81 3.53 -26.61
CA GLN A 277 19.29 3.21 -27.97
C GLN A 277 20.26 4.27 -28.52
N GLN A 278 19.94 5.55 -28.42
CA GLN A 278 20.82 6.64 -28.83
C GLN A 278 22.17 6.65 -28.10
N LYS A 279 22.17 6.30 -26.80
CA LYS A 279 23.44 6.17 -26.06
C LYS A 279 24.30 5.03 -26.58
N TRP A 280 23.69 3.90 -26.98
CA TRP A 280 24.42 2.76 -27.53
C TRP A 280 25.06 3.09 -28.91
N GLU A 281 24.29 3.75 -29.80
CA GLU A 281 24.77 4.14 -31.13
C GLU A 281 25.95 5.14 -31.09
N ARG A 282 26.12 5.90 -30.01
CA ARG A 282 27.25 6.83 -29.82
C ARG A 282 28.53 6.16 -29.30
N TYR A 283 28.45 4.94 -28.82
CA TYR A 283 29.58 4.20 -28.25
C TYR A 283 30.09 3.06 -29.16
N PHE A 284 29.44 2.84 -30.29
CA PHE A 284 29.83 1.91 -31.33
C PHE A 284 29.93 2.62 -32.70
#